data_e52ef1ce5bf1bad4ad546bf94b538601
#
_entry.id   e52ef1ce5bf1bad4ad546bf94b538601
#
_cell.length_a   1.000
_cell.length_b   1.000
_cell.length_c   1.000
_cell.angle_alpha   90.00
_cell.angle_beta   90.00
_cell.angle_gamma   90.00
#
_symmetry.space_group_name_H-M   'P 1'
#
loop_
_entity.id
_entity.type
_entity.pdbx_description
1 polymer ?
#
loop_
_entity_poly.entity_id
_entity_poly.type
_entity_poly.pdbx_seq_one_letter_code
_entity_poly.pdbx_strand_id
1 'polypeptide(L)'
;MKKINKFLGSLAACAAMLGGVSTQAVAADINIIPVPVKTQVQKGEFVLPQKVVISYQTADGKNIAEYMADKLKASTGYDVTVGGKKGNISIQISPSMKMAEEGYRLTVTSKGVVIKAKTGKGAFYGMQSFMQLLPAQVESATKVSGVKWVAQCCDIQDAPRFGYRGFHLDPCRHFITVENVKKQLDIMSMFKVNTMHFHLTEDQGWRIEIKKYPELTSIGGYRLQGDGSTYGGFYTQEEIKDIVDY
;
A
#
# COMPACT_ATOMS: atom_id res chain seq x y z
N MET A 1 84.38 20.16 5.42
CA MET A 1 83.48 19.29 4.69
C MET A 1 82.70 18.47 5.71
N LYS A 2 81.66 19.03 6.25
CA LYS A 2 80.70 18.39 7.19
C LYS A 2 79.39 19.11 6.96
N LYS A 3 78.26 18.32 7.01
CA LYS A 3 76.86 18.72 6.98
C LYS A 3 76.17 18.67 5.59
N ILE A 4 75.81 17.54 5.12
CA ILE A 4 74.55 17.28 4.34
C ILE A 4 74.20 15.82 4.61
N ASN A 5 73.47 15.52 5.67
CA ASN A 5 72.78 14.25 5.90
C ASN A 5 71.82 14.35 7.11
N LYS A 6 70.82 15.18 7.03
CA LYS A 6 69.73 15.24 8.03
C LYS A 6 68.44 15.77 7.42
N PHE A 7 68.06 15.36 6.22
CA PHE A 7 66.76 15.79 5.66
C PHE A 7 66.00 14.71 4.89
N LEU A 8 66.28 13.44 5.17
CA LEU A 8 65.61 12.32 4.51
C LEU A 8 64.81 11.42 5.47
N GLY A 9 64.53 11.89 6.70
CA GLY A 9 63.84 11.10 7.73
C GLY A 9 62.41 11.52 8.05
N SER A 10 61.78 12.47 7.33
CA SER A 10 60.47 13.00 7.74
C SER A 10 59.38 12.91 6.68
N LEU A 11 59.54 12.15 5.61
CA LEU A 11 58.51 11.98 4.59
C LEU A 11 57.84 10.60 4.60
N ALA A 12 58.19 9.70 5.52
CA ALA A 12 57.61 8.36 5.59
C ALA A 12 56.51 8.19 6.64
N ALA A 13 56.14 9.23 7.40
CA ALA A 13 55.15 9.13 8.49
C ALA A 13 53.78 9.78 8.21
N CYS A 14 53.54 10.35 7.03
CA CYS A 14 52.25 10.96 6.68
C CYS A 14 51.33 10.13 5.76
N ALA A 15 51.72 8.89 5.40
CA ALA A 15 50.95 8.05 4.49
C ALA A 15 50.04 7.00 5.19
N ALA A 16 49.93 7.00 6.53
CA ALA A 16 49.20 5.97 7.28
C ALA A 16 47.93 6.49 8.00
N MET A 17 47.46 7.71 7.72
CA MET A 17 46.20 8.22 8.26
C MET A 17 45.15 8.56 7.17
N LEU A 18 45.12 7.81 6.10
CA LEU A 18 43.92 7.63 5.31
C LEU A 18 43.08 6.51 5.98
N GLY A 19 42.71 6.79 7.24
CA GLY A 19 41.72 5.99 7.96
C GLY A 19 40.50 5.92 7.12
N GLY A 20 40.04 4.71 6.83
CA GLY A 20 38.88 4.41 6.03
C GLY A 20 37.70 5.26 6.46
N VAL A 21 37.27 6.16 5.58
CA VAL A 21 35.94 6.70 5.63
C VAL A 21 35.02 5.47 5.39
N SER A 22 34.59 4.85 6.47
CA SER A 22 33.48 3.92 6.39
C SER A 22 32.30 4.76 5.88
N THR A 23 32.03 4.68 4.60
CA THR A 23 30.73 5.11 4.07
C THR A 23 29.70 4.26 4.81
N GLN A 24 29.17 4.80 5.90
CA GLN A 24 27.91 4.28 6.44
C GLN A 24 26.93 4.40 5.27
N ALA A 25 26.58 3.24 4.70
CA ALA A 25 25.48 3.20 3.76
C ALA A 25 24.28 3.81 4.51
N VAL A 26 23.85 4.99 4.08
CA VAL A 26 22.62 5.60 4.59
C VAL A 26 21.57 4.55 4.35
N ALA A 27 20.98 4.03 5.42
CA ALA A 27 19.88 3.10 5.31
C ALA A 27 18.81 3.81 4.48
N ALA A 28 18.36 3.18 3.41
CA ALA A 28 17.30 3.76 2.58
C ALA A 28 16.10 4.06 3.48
N ASP A 29 15.62 5.29 3.44
CA ASP A 29 14.44 5.68 4.21
C ASP A 29 13.24 4.85 3.75
N ILE A 30 12.61 4.16 4.70
CA ILE A 30 11.37 3.43 4.43
C ILE A 30 10.23 4.44 4.47
N ASN A 31 9.68 4.74 3.30
CA ASN A 31 8.60 5.71 3.10
C ASN A 31 7.24 5.00 3.04
N ILE A 32 6.71 4.58 4.19
CA ILE A 32 5.37 4.02 4.31
C ILE A 32 4.43 5.07 4.90
N ILE A 33 3.26 5.22 4.29
CA ILE A 33 2.20 6.13 4.75
C ILE A 33 0.94 5.29 5.10
N PRO A 34 0.40 5.46 6.31
CA PRO A 34 0.93 6.15 7.49
C PRO A 34 2.24 5.56 7.99
N VAL A 35 3.07 6.40 8.64
CA VAL A 35 4.35 5.95 9.21
C VAL A 35 4.11 4.86 10.27
N PRO A 36 4.73 3.68 10.15
CA PRO A 36 4.55 2.61 11.13
C PRO A 36 5.07 2.95 12.52
N VAL A 37 4.45 2.37 13.54
CA VAL A 37 4.85 2.59 14.96
C VAL A 37 6.30 2.21 15.22
N LYS A 38 6.78 1.13 14.60
CA LYS A 38 8.17 0.68 14.75
C LYS A 38 8.69 0.11 13.44
N THR A 39 9.83 0.64 12.99
CA THR A 39 10.52 0.17 11.80
C THR A 39 12.00 -0.08 12.14
N GLN A 40 12.50 -1.24 11.77
CA GLN A 40 13.91 -1.61 11.86
C GLN A 40 14.41 -1.96 10.47
N VAL A 41 15.17 -1.06 9.86
CA VAL A 41 15.83 -1.32 8.56
C VAL A 41 16.96 -2.32 8.75
N GLN A 42 17.09 -3.27 7.82
CA GLN A 42 18.12 -4.30 7.81
C GLN A 42 18.92 -4.22 6.51
N LYS A 43 20.14 -4.77 6.51
CA LYS A 43 20.97 -4.82 5.30
C LYS A 43 20.36 -5.75 4.23
N GLY A 44 20.43 -5.32 2.98
CA GLY A 44 20.01 -6.10 1.82
C GLY A 44 18.62 -5.78 1.34
N GLU A 45 18.25 -6.41 0.24
CA GLU A 45 16.97 -6.22 -0.46
C GLU A 45 16.31 -7.57 -0.69
N PHE A 46 15.02 -7.62 -0.68
CA PHE A 46 14.21 -8.69 -1.25
C PHE A 46 13.99 -8.38 -2.73
N VAL A 47 14.53 -9.22 -3.59
CA VAL A 47 14.27 -9.16 -5.04
C VAL A 47 13.06 -10.03 -5.34
N LEU A 48 11.98 -9.42 -5.84
CA LEU A 48 10.77 -10.16 -6.22
C LEU A 48 11.12 -11.13 -7.37
N PRO A 49 10.98 -12.45 -7.19
CA PRO A 49 11.32 -13.41 -8.23
C PRO A 49 10.26 -13.42 -9.34
N GLN A 50 10.62 -13.80 -10.56
CA GLN A 50 9.67 -13.91 -11.68
C GLN A 50 8.58 -14.96 -11.46
N LYS A 51 8.82 -15.94 -10.60
CA LYS A 51 7.84 -16.91 -10.11
C LYS A 51 7.60 -16.65 -8.63
N VAL A 52 6.48 -16.01 -8.31
CA VAL A 52 6.08 -15.67 -6.95
C VAL A 52 5.08 -16.69 -6.46
N VAL A 53 5.27 -17.19 -5.25
CA VAL A 53 4.28 -18.01 -4.53
C VAL A 53 3.86 -17.26 -3.28
N ILE A 54 2.58 -16.99 -3.14
CA ILE A 54 1.98 -16.35 -1.95
C ILE A 54 1.27 -17.46 -1.17
N SER A 55 1.82 -17.85 -0.02
CA SER A 55 1.23 -18.85 0.86
C SER A 55 0.36 -18.21 1.94
N TYR A 56 -0.69 -18.91 2.35
CA TYR A 56 -1.65 -18.46 3.37
C TYR A 56 -2.12 -19.63 4.25
N GLN A 57 -2.80 -19.33 5.36
CA GLN A 57 -3.28 -20.35 6.32
C GLN A 57 -4.80 -20.28 6.57
N THR A 58 -5.47 -19.20 6.24
CA THR A 58 -6.90 -18.96 6.53
C THR A 58 -7.64 -18.46 5.30
N ALA A 59 -8.98 -18.47 5.33
CA ALA A 59 -9.81 -17.90 4.25
C ALA A 59 -9.51 -16.42 4.01
N ASP A 60 -9.42 -15.61 5.08
CA ASP A 60 -9.03 -14.19 4.96
C ASP A 60 -7.65 -14.04 4.33
N GLY A 61 -6.70 -14.90 4.73
CA GLY A 61 -5.36 -14.93 4.15
C GLY A 61 -5.37 -15.27 2.66
N LYS A 62 -6.31 -16.12 2.21
CA LYS A 62 -6.52 -16.43 0.80
C LYS A 62 -6.97 -15.19 0.01
N ASN A 63 -8.01 -14.51 0.48
CA ASN A 63 -8.54 -13.31 -0.19
C ASN A 63 -7.46 -12.22 -0.33
N ILE A 64 -6.67 -11.99 0.73
CA ILE A 64 -5.57 -11.03 0.71
C ILE A 64 -4.48 -11.47 -0.29
N ALA A 65 -4.16 -12.76 -0.33
CA ALA A 65 -3.16 -13.30 -1.25
C ALA A 65 -3.61 -13.17 -2.71
N GLU A 66 -4.89 -13.40 -3.01
CA GLU A 66 -5.47 -13.25 -4.34
C GLU A 66 -5.44 -11.79 -4.79
N TYR A 67 -5.91 -10.85 -3.94
CA TYR A 67 -5.83 -9.41 -4.20
C TYR A 67 -4.38 -8.95 -4.49
N MET A 68 -3.43 -9.37 -3.67
CA MET A 68 -2.02 -9.06 -3.87
C MET A 68 -1.47 -9.66 -5.16
N ALA A 69 -1.85 -10.91 -5.47
CA ALA A 69 -1.39 -11.61 -6.67
C ALA A 69 -1.86 -10.90 -7.93
N ASP A 70 -3.10 -10.41 -7.97
CA ASP A 70 -3.65 -9.71 -9.13
C ASP A 70 -2.93 -8.38 -9.38
N LYS A 71 -2.66 -7.59 -8.33
CA LYS A 71 -1.83 -6.38 -8.45
C LYS A 71 -0.42 -6.68 -8.95
N LEU A 72 0.24 -7.68 -8.37
CA LEU A 72 1.59 -8.06 -8.79
C LEU A 72 1.62 -8.59 -10.23
N LYS A 73 0.66 -9.40 -10.65
CA LYS A 73 0.55 -9.88 -12.05
C LYS A 73 0.38 -8.72 -13.02
N ALA A 74 -0.55 -7.80 -12.71
CA ALA A 74 -0.86 -6.67 -13.58
C ALA A 74 0.38 -5.81 -13.82
N SER A 75 1.05 -5.38 -12.77
CA SER A 75 2.15 -4.42 -12.85
C SER A 75 3.48 -5.02 -13.31
N THR A 76 3.81 -6.24 -12.85
CA THR A 76 5.10 -6.88 -13.13
C THR A 76 5.09 -7.76 -14.39
N GLY A 77 3.93 -8.35 -14.70
CA GLY A 77 3.80 -9.43 -15.69
C GLY A 77 4.46 -10.74 -15.25
N TYR A 78 4.72 -10.93 -13.96
CA TYR A 78 5.33 -12.12 -13.39
C TYR A 78 4.31 -13.25 -13.18
N ASP A 79 4.81 -14.48 -13.10
CA ASP A 79 4.01 -15.65 -12.74
C ASP A 79 3.77 -15.65 -11.22
N VAL A 80 2.55 -15.29 -10.79
CA VAL A 80 2.19 -15.21 -9.37
C VAL A 80 1.12 -16.26 -9.07
N THR A 81 1.43 -17.19 -8.19
CA THR A 81 0.52 -18.23 -7.74
C THR A 81 0.15 -18.06 -6.28
N VAL A 82 -1.10 -18.41 -5.95
CA VAL A 82 -1.65 -18.34 -4.59
C VAL A 82 -1.83 -19.75 -4.07
N GLY A 83 -1.27 -20.06 -2.90
CA GLY A 83 -1.37 -21.37 -2.26
C GLY A 83 -0.01 -21.98 -1.89
N GLY A 84 -0.02 -23.27 -1.56
CA GLY A 84 1.17 -24.01 -1.15
C GLY A 84 1.52 -23.87 0.34
N LYS A 85 2.36 -24.80 0.83
CA LYS A 85 2.82 -24.83 2.23
C LYS A 85 3.93 -23.79 2.53
N LYS A 86 4.66 -23.38 1.50
CA LYS A 86 5.76 -22.39 1.58
C LYS A 86 5.71 -21.50 0.34
N GLY A 87 5.90 -20.21 0.53
CA GLY A 87 5.94 -19.21 -0.54
C GLY A 87 7.09 -18.23 -0.33
N ASN A 88 7.38 -17.46 -1.37
CA ASN A 88 8.27 -16.30 -1.28
C ASN A 88 7.65 -15.21 -0.38
N ILE A 89 6.32 -15.17 -0.33
CA ILE A 89 5.52 -14.32 0.52
C ILE A 89 4.60 -15.23 1.34
N SER A 90 4.50 -15.00 2.65
CA SER A 90 3.68 -15.81 3.55
C SER A 90 2.77 -14.92 4.40
N ILE A 91 1.46 -15.19 4.34
CA ILE A 91 0.44 -14.52 5.13
C ILE A 91 -0.02 -15.46 6.25
N GLN A 92 0.26 -15.07 7.49
CA GLN A 92 0.02 -15.85 8.69
C GLN A 92 -0.96 -15.10 9.60
N ILE A 93 -2.17 -15.65 9.72
CA ILE A 93 -3.21 -15.09 10.58
C ILE A 93 -3.52 -16.08 11.69
N SER A 94 -3.43 -15.62 12.94
CA SER A 94 -3.80 -16.43 14.09
C SER A 94 -4.42 -15.57 15.20
N PRO A 95 -5.65 -15.89 15.65
CA PRO A 95 -6.30 -15.19 16.77
C PRO A 95 -5.51 -15.22 18.08
N SER A 96 -4.58 -16.18 18.23
CA SER A 96 -3.72 -16.31 19.42
C SER A 96 -2.56 -15.32 19.45
N MET A 97 -2.31 -14.57 18.38
CA MET A 97 -1.22 -13.59 18.36
C MET A 97 -1.53 -12.42 19.30
N LYS A 98 -0.56 -12.07 20.15
CA LYS A 98 -0.65 -10.96 21.09
C LYS A 98 -0.37 -9.64 20.37
N MET A 99 -1.36 -9.13 19.63
CA MET A 99 -1.33 -7.84 18.94
C MET A 99 -2.75 -7.27 18.82
N ALA A 100 -2.86 -5.99 18.47
CA ALA A 100 -4.15 -5.34 18.22
C ALA A 100 -4.90 -6.01 17.05
N GLU A 101 -6.22 -5.82 16.99
CA GLU A 101 -7.08 -6.38 15.93
C GLU A 101 -6.61 -5.97 14.53
N GLU A 102 -6.25 -4.72 14.34
CA GLU A 102 -5.72 -4.17 13.08
C GLU A 102 -4.18 -4.11 13.05
N GLY A 103 -3.51 -4.72 14.05
CA GLY A 103 -2.06 -4.77 14.14
C GLY A 103 -1.44 -5.84 13.24
N TYR A 104 -0.21 -5.60 12.82
CA TYR A 104 0.58 -6.56 12.04
C TYR A 104 2.07 -6.47 12.36
N ARG A 105 2.78 -7.53 12.00
CA ARG A 105 4.24 -7.54 11.84
C ARG A 105 4.57 -7.95 10.41
N LEU A 106 5.36 -7.13 9.75
CA LEU A 106 5.91 -7.38 8.41
C LEU A 106 7.42 -7.58 8.53
N THR A 107 7.90 -8.74 8.12
CA THR A 107 9.33 -9.05 8.07
C THR A 107 9.74 -9.28 6.62
N VAL A 108 10.64 -8.46 6.11
CA VAL A 108 11.23 -8.56 4.77
C VAL A 108 12.69 -8.95 4.90
N THR A 109 13.06 -10.06 4.29
CA THR A 109 14.45 -10.55 4.23
C THR A 109 14.82 -10.84 2.77
N SER A 110 16.10 -11.00 2.47
CA SER A 110 16.53 -11.38 1.11
C SER A 110 15.97 -12.74 0.65
N LYS A 111 15.44 -13.58 1.57
CA LYS A 111 14.88 -14.91 1.29
C LYS A 111 13.37 -14.91 1.12
N GLY A 112 12.66 -13.86 1.55
CA GLY A 112 11.21 -13.79 1.47
C GLY A 112 10.58 -12.80 2.43
N VAL A 113 9.26 -12.75 2.37
CA VAL A 113 8.40 -11.82 3.10
C VAL A 113 7.42 -12.59 3.97
N VAL A 114 7.27 -12.18 5.23
CA VAL A 114 6.31 -12.77 6.17
C VAL A 114 5.44 -11.65 6.76
N ILE A 115 4.13 -11.79 6.59
CA ILE A 115 3.12 -10.92 7.19
C ILE A 115 2.43 -11.73 8.28
N LYS A 116 2.48 -11.24 9.54
CA LYS A 116 1.81 -11.85 10.70
C LYS A 116 0.77 -10.90 11.24
N ALA A 117 -0.43 -11.42 11.53
CA ALA A 117 -1.51 -10.64 12.10
C ALA A 117 -2.46 -11.52 12.93
N LYS A 118 -3.20 -10.86 13.85
CA LYS A 118 -4.25 -11.53 14.62
C LYS A 118 -5.50 -11.76 13.78
N THR A 119 -5.80 -10.83 12.86
CA THR A 119 -7.00 -10.83 12.02
C THR A 119 -6.68 -10.59 10.55
N GLY A 120 -7.66 -10.81 9.67
CA GLY A 120 -7.58 -10.43 8.25
C GLY A 120 -7.32 -8.95 8.05
N LYS A 121 -7.92 -8.05 8.86
CA LYS A 121 -7.70 -6.59 8.78
C LYS A 121 -6.23 -6.24 8.97
N GLY A 122 -5.61 -6.75 10.04
CA GLY A 122 -4.19 -6.53 10.29
C GLY A 122 -3.30 -7.10 9.19
N ALA A 123 -3.61 -8.30 8.67
CA ALA A 123 -2.86 -8.90 7.57
C ALA A 123 -2.95 -8.08 6.28
N PHE A 124 -4.14 -7.52 5.98
CA PHE A 124 -4.35 -6.63 4.84
C PHE A 124 -3.48 -5.37 4.95
N TYR A 125 -3.43 -4.72 6.13
CA TYR A 125 -2.57 -3.56 6.33
C TYR A 125 -1.07 -3.88 6.26
N GLY A 126 -0.68 -5.08 6.70
CA GLY A 126 0.68 -5.58 6.52
C GLY A 126 1.02 -5.78 5.04
N MET A 127 0.09 -6.28 4.25
CA MET A 127 0.21 -6.42 2.79
C MET A 127 0.33 -5.04 2.12
N GLN A 128 -0.52 -4.06 2.47
CA GLN A 128 -0.42 -2.69 1.94
C GLN A 128 0.93 -2.06 2.26
N SER A 129 1.46 -2.28 3.47
CA SER A 129 2.81 -1.82 3.81
C SER A 129 3.89 -2.46 2.98
N PHE A 130 3.79 -3.76 2.67
CA PHE A 130 4.72 -4.43 1.78
C PHE A 130 4.63 -3.88 0.34
N MET A 131 3.42 -3.63 -0.17
CA MET A 131 3.23 -3.04 -1.50
C MET A 131 3.89 -1.64 -1.59
N GLN A 132 3.82 -0.83 -0.54
CA GLN A 132 4.50 0.47 -0.48
C GLN A 132 6.03 0.38 -0.36
N LEU A 133 6.61 -0.77 0.00
CA LEU A 133 8.06 -1.00 -0.04
C LEU A 133 8.58 -1.31 -1.44
N LEU A 134 7.70 -1.72 -2.35
CA LEU A 134 8.04 -1.95 -3.76
C LEU A 134 8.07 -0.62 -4.51
N PRO A 135 8.70 -0.54 -5.70
CA PRO A 135 8.59 0.62 -6.57
C PRO A 135 7.14 1.01 -6.83
N ALA A 136 6.83 2.32 -6.85
CA ALA A 136 5.46 2.83 -6.98
C ALA A 136 4.71 2.31 -8.23
N GLN A 137 5.45 1.88 -9.25
CA GLN A 137 4.91 1.24 -10.45
C GLN A 137 4.14 -0.06 -10.14
N VAL A 138 4.24 -0.61 -8.93
CA VAL A 138 3.46 -1.77 -8.48
C VAL A 138 1.94 -1.51 -8.49
N GLU A 139 1.53 -0.24 -8.41
CA GLU A 139 0.13 0.17 -8.48
C GLU A 139 -0.40 0.32 -9.93
N SER A 140 0.43 0.05 -10.94
CA SER A 140 0.00 0.10 -12.34
C SER A 140 -0.98 -1.04 -12.64
N ALA A 141 -2.08 -0.70 -13.33
CA ALA A 141 -3.04 -1.68 -13.85
C ALA A 141 -2.50 -2.47 -15.07
N THR A 142 -1.35 -2.07 -15.61
CA THR A 142 -0.71 -2.72 -16.76
C THR A 142 0.78 -2.93 -16.50
N LYS A 143 1.35 -3.92 -17.19
CA LYS A 143 2.77 -4.27 -17.07
C LYS A 143 3.69 -3.09 -17.34
N VAL A 144 4.60 -2.82 -16.40
CA VAL A 144 5.66 -1.83 -16.52
C VAL A 144 7.01 -2.52 -16.73
N SER A 145 7.66 -2.21 -17.85
CA SER A 145 8.96 -2.77 -18.19
C SER A 145 10.13 -1.96 -17.59
N GLY A 146 11.28 -2.59 -17.40
CA GLY A 146 12.52 -1.92 -16.94
C GLY A 146 12.56 -1.59 -15.44
N VAL A 147 11.58 -2.02 -14.66
CA VAL A 147 11.54 -1.81 -13.19
C VAL A 147 12.27 -2.94 -12.49
N LYS A 148 13.18 -2.59 -11.57
CA LYS A 148 13.78 -3.54 -10.62
C LYS A 148 12.85 -3.67 -9.42
N TRP A 149 12.10 -4.77 -9.36
CA TRP A 149 11.13 -5.04 -8.30
C TRP A 149 11.82 -5.50 -7.02
N VAL A 150 12.14 -4.55 -6.16
CA VAL A 150 12.86 -4.79 -4.91
C VAL A 150 12.20 -4.09 -3.74
N ALA A 151 12.31 -4.69 -2.57
CA ALA A 151 11.91 -4.11 -1.30
C ALA A 151 13.08 -4.15 -0.32
N GLN A 152 13.30 -3.08 0.43
CA GLN A 152 14.32 -3.00 1.48
C GLN A 152 14.05 -4.05 2.57
N CYS A 153 15.08 -4.79 2.99
CA CYS A 153 14.97 -5.68 4.14
C CYS A 153 14.67 -4.90 5.42
N CYS A 154 13.64 -5.32 6.15
CA CYS A 154 13.20 -4.64 7.36
C CYS A 154 12.31 -5.52 8.25
N ASP A 155 12.12 -5.11 9.48
CA ASP A 155 11.11 -5.60 10.39
C ASP A 155 10.23 -4.42 10.85
N ILE A 156 8.94 -4.52 10.58
CA ILE A 156 7.95 -3.48 10.85
C ILE A 156 6.91 -4.06 11.81
N GLN A 157 6.63 -3.33 12.88
CA GLN A 157 5.50 -3.59 13.76
C GLN A 157 4.62 -2.35 13.76
N ASP A 158 3.34 -2.55 13.46
CA ASP A 158 2.42 -1.44 13.32
C ASP A 158 1.02 -1.82 13.81
N ALA A 159 0.30 -0.81 14.25
CA ALA A 159 -1.12 -0.87 14.57
C ALA A 159 -1.69 0.55 14.46
N PRO A 160 -2.91 0.73 13.95
CA PRO A 160 -3.51 2.05 13.88
C PRO A 160 -3.63 2.70 15.25
N ARG A 161 -3.31 4.00 15.34
CA ARG A 161 -3.49 4.81 16.54
C ARG A 161 -4.96 5.10 16.82
N PHE A 162 -5.77 5.26 15.77
CA PHE A 162 -7.19 5.56 15.87
C PHE A 162 -8.02 4.43 15.22
N GLY A 163 -9.08 4.01 15.89
CA GLY A 163 -10.03 3.01 15.40
C GLY A 163 -10.87 3.53 14.21
N TYR A 164 -11.24 4.80 14.23
CA TYR A 164 -11.93 5.46 13.11
C TYR A 164 -10.92 6.24 12.25
N ARG A 165 -10.87 5.88 10.97
CA ARG A 165 -10.04 6.54 9.94
C ARG A 165 -10.91 6.76 8.72
N GLY A 166 -11.65 7.87 8.75
CA GLY A 166 -12.70 8.18 7.78
C GLY A 166 -12.24 9.07 6.65
N PHE A 167 -12.86 8.85 5.49
CA PHE A 167 -12.81 9.73 4.32
C PHE A 167 -14.23 10.13 3.94
N HIS A 168 -14.46 11.43 3.70
CA HIS A 168 -15.74 11.96 3.26
C HIS A 168 -15.71 12.14 1.74
N LEU A 169 -16.63 11.47 1.02
CA LEU A 169 -16.82 11.59 -0.41
C LEU A 169 -18.18 12.24 -0.69
N ASP A 170 -18.18 13.37 -1.39
CA ASP A 170 -19.37 14.17 -1.65
C ASP A 170 -19.74 14.19 -3.16
N PRO A 171 -20.49 13.20 -3.64
CA PRO A 171 -21.06 13.24 -4.99
C PRO A 171 -22.26 14.17 -5.13
N CYS A 172 -22.80 14.71 -4.04
CA CYS A 172 -23.95 15.60 -4.10
C CYS A 172 -23.60 16.91 -4.78
N ARG A 173 -22.50 17.56 -4.38
CA ARG A 173 -22.03 18.80 -4.99
C ARG A 173 -21.48 18.56 -6.39
N HIS A 174 -20.70 17.46 -6.57
CA HIS A 174 -20.22 17.03 -7.88
C HIS A 174 -20.40 15.53 -8.04
N PHE A 175 -21.21 15.12 -9.02
CA PHE A 175 -21.46 13.71 -9.26
C PHE A 175 -20.16 12.98 -9.62
N ILE A 176 -19.94 11.83 -8.98
CA ILE A 176 -18.77 11.00 -9.14
C ILE A 176 -19.22 9.66 -9.70
N THR A 177 -18.65 9.18 -10.79
CA THR A 177 -19.02 7.89 -11.39
C THR A 177 -18.65 6.71 -10.49
N VAL A 178 -19.32 5.57 -10.65
CA VAL A 178 -19.03 4.32 -9.90
C VAL A 178 -17.55 3.95 -10.01
N GLU A 179 -16.96 4.06 -11.20
CA GLU A 179 -15.54 3.78 -11.43
C GLU A 179 -14.64 4.67 -10.55
N ASN A 180 -14.93 5.96 -10.47
CA ASN A 180 -14.16 6.89 -9.65
C ASN A 180 -14.38 6.67 -8.15
N VAL A 181 -15.57 6.22 -7.73
CA VAL A 181 -15.80 5.78 -6.34
C VAL A 181 -14.94 4.58 -6.00
N LYS A 182 -14.91 3.55 -6.85
CA LYS A 182 -14.06 2.36 -6.67
C LYS A 182 -12.58 2.74 -6.62
N LYS A 183 -12.12 3.61 -7.52
CA LYS A 183 -10.74 4.14 -7.47
C LYS A 183 -10.44 4.87 -6.15
N GLN A 184 -11.41 5.59 -5.59
CA GLN A 184 -11.24 6.22 -4.29
C GLN A 184 -11.14 5.18 -3.16
N LEU A 185 -11.91 4.09 -3.23
CA LEU A 185 -11.80 2.97 -2.28
C LEU A 185 -10.42 2.30 -2.34
N ASP A 186 -9.85 2.11 -3.54
CA ASP A 186 -8.48 1.60 -3.70
C ASP A 186 -7.45 2.51 -3.02
N ILE A 187 -7.55 3.83 -3.21
CA ILE A 187 -6.67 4.80 -2.56
C ILE A 187 -6.85 4.76 -1.04
N MET A 188 -8.08 4.71 -0.54
CA MET A 188 -8.37 4.58 0.89
C MET A 188 -7.73 3.32 1.46
N SER A 189 -7.86 2.19 0.78
CA SER A 189 -7.30 0.90 1.21
C SER A 189 -5.78 0.93 1.28
N MET A 190 -5.11 1.55 0.30
CA MET A 190 -3.66 1.72 0.26
C MET A 190 -3.14 2.48 1.49
N PHE A 191 -3.86 3.51 1.94
CA PHE A 191 -3.52 4.32 3.11
C PHE A 191 -4.18 3.86 4.42
N LYS A 192 -4.75 2.64 4.44
CA LYS A 192 -5.32 2.02 5.64
C LYS A 192 -6.50 2.80 6.24
N VAL A 193 -7.20 3.58 5.42
CA VAL A 193 -8.48 4.21 5.78
C VAL A 193 -9.55 3.13 5.82
N ASN A 194 -10.39 3.11 6.86
CA ASN A 194 -11.33 2.00 7.09
C ASN A 194 -12.81 2.39 7.06
N THR A 195 -13.10 3.65 6.83
CA THR A 195 -14.48 4.15 6.83
C THR A 195 -14.67 5.18 5.71
N MET A 196 -15.66 4.99 4.86
CA MET A 196 -16.10 5.99 3.90
C MET A 196 -17.41 6.60 4.35
N HIS A 197 -17.44 7.92 4.54
CA HIS A 197 -18.69 8.67 4.63
C HIS A 197 -19.11 9.05 3.22
N PHE A 198 -20.06 8.29 2.67
CA PHE A 198 -20.58 8.51 1.33
C PHE A 198 -21.78 9.43 1.42
N HIS A 199 -21.62 10.72 1.03
CA HIS A 199 -22.62 11.75 1.16
C HIS A 199 -23.55 11.78 -0.06
N LEU A 200 -24.69 11.11 0.05
CA LEU A 200 -25.55 10.79 -1.08
C LEU A 200 -26.79 11.68 -1.22
N THR A 201 -27.07 12.54 -0.25
CA THR A 201 -28.30 13.36 -0.23
C THR A 201 -28.01 14.77 0.23
N GLU A 202 -28.32 15.74 -0.63
CA GLU A 202 -28.17 17.17 -0.38
C GLU A 202 -29.06 17.96 -1.35
N ASP A 203 -29.24 19.26 -1.12
CA ASP A 203 -30.03 20.17 -1.97
C ASP A 203 -29.46 20.33 -3.39
N GLN A 204 -28.12 20.28 -3.55
CA GLN A 204 -27.49 20.35 -4.87
C GLN A 204 -27.62 19.07 -5.70
N GLY A 205 -28.02 17.96 -5.09
CA GLY A 205 -28.26 16.72 -5.81
C GLY A 205 -28.55 15.54 -4.90
N TRP A 206 -29.61 14.82 -5.23
CA TRP A 206 -29.95 13.53 -4.64
C TRP A 206 -29.32 12.41 -5.45
N ARG A 207 -28.46 11.61 -4.85
CA ARG A 207 -27.59 10.69 -5.58
C ARG A 207 -27.91 9.21 -5.40
N ILE A 208 -28.88 8.85 -4.56
CA ILE A 208 -29.26 7.44 -4.32
C ILE A 208 -30.67 7.16 -4.77
N GLU A 209 -30.87 6.15 -5.62
CA GLU A 209 -32.17 5.72 -6.08
C GLU A 209 -33.03 5.20 -4.92
N ILE A 210 -34.27 5.75 -4.81
CA ILE A 210 -35.31 5.21 -3.95
C ILE A 210 -36.51 4.86 -4.85
N LYS A 211 -36.70 3.58 -5.16
CA LYS A 211 -37.72 3.11 -6.12
C LYS A 211 -39.12 3.58 -5.78
N LYS A 212 -39.43 3.80 -4.48
CA LYS A 212 -40.71 4.35 -4.01
C LYS A 212 -40.89 5.83 -4.33
N TYR A 213 -39.81 6.58 -4.50
CA TYR A 213 -39.81 8.02 -4.73
C TYR A 213 -38.91 8.38 -5.92
N PRO A 214 -39.31 8.03 -7.15
CA PRO A 214 -38.46 8.17 -8.35
C PRO A 214 -38.07 9.61 -8.68
N GLU A 215 -38.90 10.57 -8.31
CA GLU A 215 -38.64 11.99 -8.55
C GLU A 215 -37.42 12.52 -7.78
N LEU A 216 -37.04 11.89 -6.67
CA LEU A 216 -35.81 12.25 -5.94
C LEU A 216 -34.55 12.14 -6.82
N THR A 217 -34.54 11.22 -7.77
CA THR A 217 -33.41 11.04 -8.70
C THR A 217 -33.71 11.62 -10.08
N SER A 218 -34.90 11.44 -10.64
CA SER A 218 -35.23 11.93 -11.99
C SER A 218 -35.28 13.47 -12.07
N ILE A 219 -35.60 14.14 -10.98
CA ILE A 219 -35.59 15.60 -10.84
C ILE A 219 -34.43 16.04 -9.94
N GLY A 220 -34.42 15.55 -8.70
CA GLY A 220 -33.43 15.97 -7.69
C GLY A 220 -32.00 15.50 -7.96
N GLY A 221 -31.80 14.52 -8.86
CA GLY A 221 -30.49 14.09 -9.32
C GLY A 221 -29.79 15.07 -10.29
N TYR A 222 -30.50 16.08 -10.78
CA TYR A 222 -30.02 16.98 -11.84
C TYR A 222 -30.25 18.45 -11.48
N ARG A 223 -29.40 19.32 -12.00
CA ARG A 223 -29.53 20.77 -11.85
C ARG A 223 -29.16 21.50 -13.14
N LEU A 224 -29.83 22.63 -13.42
CA LEU A 224 -29.46 23.51 -14.49
C LEU A 224 -28.19 24.29 -14.11
N GLN A 225 -27.26 24.43 -15.03
CA GLN A 225 -26.05 25.23 -14.87
C GLN A 225 -26.23 26.61 -15.51
N GLY A 226 -25.33 27.54 -15.20
CA GLY A 226 -25.40 28.93 -15.69
C GLY A 226 -25.24 29.07 -17.22
N ASP A 227 -24.69 28.06 -17.87
CA ASP A 227 -24.56 27.97 -19.34
C ASP A 227 -25.78 27.32 -20.04
N GLY A 228 -26.81 26.96 -19.27
CA GLY A 228 -28.04 26.31 -19.75
C GLY A 228 -27.90 24.78 -19.89
N SER A 229 -26.74 24.18 -19.60
CA SER A 229 -26.58 22.73 -19.59
C SER A 229 -27.20 22.11 -18.33
N THR A 230 -27.57 20.82 -18.42
CA THR A 230 -28.00 20.04 -17.25
C THR A 230 -26.82 19.24 -16.74
N TYR A 231 -26.55 19.33 -15.45
CA TYR A 231 -25.51 18.57 -14.75
C TYR A 231 -26.11 17.71 -13.66
N GLY A 232 -25.62 16.47 -13.53
CA GLY A 232 -26.04 15.58 -12.44
C GLY A 232 -25.85 14.13 -12.79
N GLY A 233 -26.50 13.29 -12.02
CA GLY A 233 -26.49 11.83 -12.06
C GLY A 233 -26.91 11.29 -10.71
N PHE A 234 -27.11 10.00 -10.65
CA PHE A 234 -27.40 9.26 -9.41
C PHE A 234 -26.90 7.84 -9.54
N TYR A 235 -26.86 7.13 -8.43
CA TYR A 235 -26.55 5.69 -8.39
C TYR A 235 -27.84 4.89 -8.26
N THR A 236 -27.99 3.88 -9.09
CA THR A 236 -29.05 2.87 -8.93
C THR A 236 -28.77 2.03 -7.69
N GLN A 237 -29.78 1.28 -7.21
CA GLN A 237 -29.56 0.36 -6.08
C GLN A 237 -28.56 -0.75 -6.43
N GLU A 238 -28.53 -1.19 -7.69
CA GLU A 238 -27.58 -2.15 -8.21
C GLU A 238 -26.15 -1.60 -8.22
N GLU A 239 -25.94 -0.34 -8.61
CA GLU A 239 -24.65 0.33 -8.56
C GLU A 239 -24.15 0.55 -7.12
N ILE A 240 -25.05 0.92 -6.19
CA ILE A 240 -24.69 0.99 -4.75
C ILE A 240 -24.27 -0.38 -4.24
N LYS A 241 -25.03 -1.45 -4.62
CA LYS A 241 -24.65 -2.81 -4.24
C LYS A 241 -23.28 -3.20 -4.78
N ASP A 242 -22.99 -2.87 -6.03
CA ASP A 242 -21.69 -3.12 -6.67
C ASP A 242 -20.53 -2.38 -5.95
N ILE A 243 -20.76 -1.14 -5.50
CA ILE A 243 -19.79 -0.38 -4.70
C ILE A 243 -19.56 -1.04 -3.33
N VAL A 244 -20.61 -1.56 -2.69
CA VAL A 244 -20.53 -2.22 -1.37
C VAL A 244 -19.86 -3.58 -1.46
N ASP A 245 -20.12 -4.32 -2.52
CA ASP A 245 -19.51 -5.64 -2.75
C ASP A 245 -18.03 -5.53 -3.11
N TYR A 246 -17.62 -4.42 -3.77
CA TYR A 246 -16.24 -4.10 -4.12
C TYR A 246 -15.41 -3.81 -2.87
#